data_b65b41cb882a23b869a4f223a68e4373
#
_entry.id   b65b41cb882a23b869a4f223a68e4373
#
_cell.length_a   1.000
_cell.length_b   1.000
_cell.length_c   1.000
_cell.angle_alpha   90.00
_cell.angle_beta   90.00
_cell.angle_gamma   90.00
#
_symmetry.space_group_name_H-M   'P 1'
#
loop_
_entity.id
_entity.type
_entity.pdbx_description
1 polymer ?
#
loop_
_entity_poly.entity_id
_entity_poly.type
_entity_poly.pdbx_seq_one_letter_code
_entity_poly.pdbx_strand_id
1 'polypeptide(L)'
;MARNDGVDRTSVRNRAVSDKAVGNTQQHNEREKDSYRNPDIIPHRAEWNVHFKKPTASYTDLFAQLAAVGTISTHGLKPDATHYCELIFDVNSAYFDNHGGYEFAKRFYADAYKAAVQIVGGEQYVLSAVMHADESNRAMTEALGREVYHYHLHVVYVPVVEKQILWSKRCKDKALVGTVKETVMQVSRSKKWASKPLLDDAGKPVFQKNGKPVLKKSYSILQDDFFNFMRAAGYTDVERGERGSTEEHLTVTQFKVQREQERLDSLTAQIDQKEQHLTQTSKNLSQKEKELAAVQKKAAVTKDALIHAQDVESLGKRTFLGNYSLTEDELSALKKQATHGYMMDIENRRLKEELSTAKKEAARWSTKYHDLWYDVKPYLDAFHRAPELVRSFLEKILAPKQERTMDVQQRNRKRGQDVEL
;
A
#
# COMPACT_ATOMS: atom_id res chain seq x y z
N MET A 1 -3.67 9.16 0.93
CA MET A 1 -2.81 8.09 1.53
C MET A 1 -2.94 8.15 3.03
N ALA A 2 -3.07 7.01 3.66
CA ALA A 2 -2.84 6.94 5.08
C ALA A 2 -1.36 7.28 5.31
N ARG A 3 -1.09 8.37 6.00
CA ARG A 3 0.24 8.59 6.56
C ARG A 3 0.44 7.53 7.64
N ASN A 4 1.63 7.04 7.77
CA ASN A 4 1.98 6.05 8.80
C ASN A 4 2.13 6.74 10.18
N ASP A 5 1.19 7.66 10.49
CA ASP A 5 1.17 8.47 11.71
C ASP A 5 0.17 7.95 12.76
N GLY A 6 -0.43 6.78 12.47
CA GLY A 6 -1.39 6.13 13.38
C GLY A 6 -2.77 6.80 13.44
N VAL A 7 -3.04 7.81 12.59
CA VAL A 7 -4.32 8.52 12.58
C VAL A 7 -5.21 7.98 11.47
N ASP A 8 -6.39 7.52 11.82
CA ASP A 8 -7.41 7.07 10.87
C ASP A 8 -8.19 8.25 10.31
N ARG A 9 -8.20 8.37 9.00
CA ARG A 9 -8.81 9.51 8.29
C ARG A 9 -9.87 9.08 7.31
N THR A 10 -10.99 9.78 7.32
CA THR A 10 -12.04 9.64 6.29
C THR A 10 -11.56 10.25 4.98
N SER A 11 -11.84 9.58 3.88
CA SER A 11 -11.60 10.06 2.53
C SER A 11 -12.83 9.84 1.66
N VAL A 12 -13.15 10.82 0.83
CA VAL A 12 -14.17 10.68 -0.21
C VAL A 12 -13.70 11.35 -1.50
N ARG A 13 -13.79 10.62 -2.60
CA ARG A 13 -13.40 11.10 -3.94
C ARG A 13 -14.63 11.18 -4.83
N ASN A 14 -14.71 12.23 -5.66
CA ASN A 14 -15.73 12.37 -6.69
C ASN A 14 -15.08 12.27 -8.07
N ARG A 15 -15.37 11.20 -8.77
CA ARG A 15 -14.86 10.91 -10.11
C ARG A 15 -15.94 11.18 -11.16
N ALA A 16 -15.58 11.87 -12.24
CA ALA A 16 -16.42 11.93 -13.44
C ALA A 16 -16.35 10.60 -14.17
N VAL A 17 -17.48 10.06 -14.57
CA VAL A 17 -17.56 8.85 -15.39
C VAL A 17 -18.12 9.24 -16.74
N SER A 18 -17.34 9.05 -17.81
CA SER A 18 -17.79 9.34 -19.15
C SER A 18 -18.74 8.24 -19.66
N ASP A 19 -19.56 8.58 -20.66
CA ASP A 19 -20.48 7.63 -21.29
C ASP A 19 -19.75 6.41 -21.87
N LYS A 20 -18.50 6.59 -22.33
CA LYS A 20 -17.65 5.48 -22.81
C LYS A 20 -17.14 4.57 -21.68
N ALA A 21 -17.06 5.09 -20.47
CA ALA A 21 -16.50 4.38 -19.33
C ALA A 21 -17.57 3.80 -18.39
N VAL A 22 -18.83 4.22 -18.52
CA VAL A 22 -19.89 3.86 -17.57
C VAL A 22 -20.14 2.36 -17.51
N GLY A 23 -20.16 1.68 -18.68
CA GLY A 23 -20.30 0.22 -18.73
C GLY A 23 -19.14 -0.52 -18.06
N ASN A 24 -17.89 -0.07 -18.27
CA ASN A 24 -16.74 -0.66 -17.59
C ASN A 24 -16.74 -0.36 -16.08
N THR A 25 -17.27 0.81 -15.66
CA THR A 25 -17.46 1.14 -14.24
C THR A 25 -18.50 0.22 -13.62
N GLN A 26 -19.64 -0.02 -14.29
CA GLN A 26 -20.64 -0.98 -13.83
C GLN A 26 -20.04 -2.37 -13.66
N GLN A 27 -19.41 -2.90 -14.72
CA GLN A 27 -18.79 -4.22 -14.68
C GLN A 27 -17.75 -4.37 -13.54
N HIS A 28 -17.06 -3.28 -13.18
CA HIS A 28 -16.14 -3.30 -12.03
C HIS A 28 -16.89 -3.32 -10.72
N ASN A 29 -17.85 -2.42 -10.55
CA ASN A 29 -18.57 -2.25 -9.28
C ASN A 29 -19.46 -3.44 -8.96
N GLU A 30 -20.13 -3.99 -9.98
CA GLU A 30 -21.04 -5.14 -9.84
C GLU A 30 -20.35 -6.50 -9.96
N ARG A 31 -18.99 -6.49 -10.15
CA ARG A 31 -18.17 -7.71 -10.32
C ARG A 31 -18.64 -8.59 -11.50
N GLU A 32 -19.00 -7.98 -12.62
CA GLU A 32 -19.50 -8.65 -13.83
C GLU A 32 -18.39 -9.12 -14.79
N LYS A 33 -17.11 -9.02 -14.40
CA LYS A 33 -15.97 -9.43 -15.26
C LYS A 33 -15.42 -10.78 -14.84
N ASP A 34 -14.99 -11.56 -15.83
CA ASP A 34 -14.28 -12.83 -15.60
C ASP A 34 -12.87 -12.63 -15.02
N SER A 35 -12.26 -11.47 -15.28
CA SER A 35 -10.92 -11.14 -14.79
C SER A 35 -10.74 -9.65 -14.54
N TYR A 36 -9.88 -9.32 -13.58
CA TYR A 36 -9.58 -7.95 -13.17
C TYR A 36 -8.09 -7.66 -13.28
N ARG A 37 -7.74 -6.45 -13.73
CA ARG A 37 -6.34 -5.98 -13.73
C ARG A 37 -5.81 -5.72 -12.30
N ASN A 38 -6.71 -5.50 -11.34
CA ASN A 38 -6.36 -5.39 -9.94
C ASN A 38 -6.14 -6.80 -9.36
N PRO A 39 -4.89 -7.21 -9.07
CA PRO A 39 -4.61 -8.55 -8.56
C PRO A 39 -5.03 -8.75 -7.11
N ASP A 40 -5.47 -7.69 -6.43
CA ASP A 40 -5.92 -7.74 -5.04
C ASP A 40 -7.39 -8.16 -4.96
N ILE A 41 -8.12 -8.14 -6.07
CA ILE A 41 -9.50 -8.63 -6.13
C ILE A 41 -9.49 -10.15 -6.01
N ILE A 42 -10.24 -10.66 -5.05
CA ILE A 42 -10.40 -12.07 -4.75
C ILE A 42 -11.80 -12.50 -5.23
N PRO A 43 -11.93 -13.13 -6.42
CA PRO A 43 -13.23 -13.36 -7.05
C PRO A 43 -14.22 -14.15 -6.19
N HIS A 44 -13.76 -15.17 -5.45
CA HIS A 44 -14.62 -15.99 -4.57
C HIS A 44 -15.13 -15.23 -3.33
N ARG A 45 -14.60 -14.03 -3.06
CA ARG A 45 -15.12 -13.15 -1.99
C ARG A 45 -16.11 -12.11 -2.50
N ALA A 46 -16.44 -12.06 -3.77
CA ALA A 46 -17.43 -11.12 -4.30
C ALA A 46 -18.81 -11.25 -3.63
N GLU A 47 -19.13 -12.43 -3.09
CA GLU A 47 -20.35 -12.65 -2.29
C GLU A 47 -20.40 -11.84 -0.98
N TRP A 48 -19.26 -11.37 -0.47
CA TRP A 48 -19.16 -10.51 0.72
C TRP A 48 -19.39 -9.03 0.42
N ASN A 49 -19.44 -8.66 -0.87
CA ASN A 49 -19.78 -7.30 -1.27
C ASN A 49 -21.23 -6.98 -0.89
N VAL A 50 -21.45 -5.78 -0.36
CA VAL A 50 -22.77 -5.38 0.17
C VAL A 50 -23.36 -4.28 -0.69
N HIS A 51 -24.50 -4.57 -1.33
CA HIS A 51 -25.26 -3.56 -2.03
C HIS A 51 -26.21 -2.84 -1.08
N PHE A 52 -25.96 -1.56 -0.85
CA PHE A 52 -26.94 -0.66 -0.18
C PHE A 52 -28.00 -0.20 -1.16
N LYS A 53 -27.66 -0.10 -2.44
CA LYS A 53 -28.58 0.05 -3.55
C LYS A 53 -28.11 -0.77 -4.74
N LYS A 54 -28.81 -1.86 -5.03
CA LYS A 54 -28.51 -2.71 -6.18
C LYS A 54 -29.17 -2.12 -7.44
N PRO A 55 -28.44 -2.01 -8.57
CA PRO A 55 -29.03 -1.53 -9.82
C PRO A 55 -30.03 -2.57 -10.34
N THR A 56 -31.16 -2.10 -10.88
CA THR A 56 -32.21 -2.96 -11.47
C THR A 56 -32.05 -3.13 -12.97
N ALA A 57 -31.16 -2.35 -13.59
CA ALA A 57 -30.82 -2.38 -15.02
C ALA A 57 -29.41 -1.82 -15.21
N SER A 58 -28.95 -1.73 -16.47
CA SER A 58 -27.67 -1.06 -16.73
C SER A 58 -27.73 0.42 -16.26
N TYR A 59 -26.57 0.97 -15.87
CA TYR A 59 -26.51 2.39 -15.46
C TYR A 59 -26.98 3.33 -16.56
N THR A 60 -26.78 2.98 -17.81
CA THR A 60 -27.29 3.74 -18.98
C THR A 60 -28.81 3.66 -19.09
N ASP A 61 -29.40 2.48 -18.87
CA ASP A 61 -30.86 2.32 -18.92
C ASP A 61 -31.53 3.05 -17.73
N LEU A 62 -30.94 2.96 -16.55
CA LEU A 62 -31.43 3.68 -15.37
C LEU A 62 -31.41 5.20 -15.59
N PHE A 63 -30.34 5.73 -16.20
CA PHE A 63 -30.28 7.14 -16.55
C PHE A 63 -31.38 7.52 -17.57
N ALA A 64 -31.56 6.70 -18.59
CA ALA A 64 -32.63 6.91 -19.61
C ALA A 64 -34.03 6.88 -18.97
N GLN A 65 -34.28 5.95 -18.05
CA GLN A 65 -35.53 5.87 -17.29
C GLN A 65 -35.77 7.13 -16.46
N LEU A 66 -34.76 7.61 -15.70
CA LEU A 66 -34.88 8.84 -14.92
C LEU A 66 -35.20 10.07 -15.79
N ALA A 67 -34.62 10.14 -16.98
CA ALA A 67 -34.92 11.21 -17.94
C ALA A 67 -36.32 11.07 -18.53
N ALA A 68 -36.75 9.86 -18.87
CA ALA A 68 -38.07 9.59 -19.47
C ALA A 68 -39.24 9.94 -18.52
N VAL A 69 -39.07 9.61 -17.21
CA VAL A 69 -40.10 9.96 -16.21
C VAL A 69 -39.99 11.38 -15.67
N GLY A 70 -39.03 12.17 -16.16
CA GLY A 70 -38.87 13.56 -15.77
C GLY A 70 -38.22 13.79 -14.39
N THR A 71 -37.67 12.74 -13.76
CA THR A 71 -36.93 12.89 -12.50
C THR A 71 -35.67 13.73 -12.68
N ILE A 72 -35.07 13.65 -13.86
CA ILE A 72 -33.93 14.48 -14.28
C ILE A 72 -34.22 15.17 -15.61
N SER A 73 -33.63 16.34 -15.82
CA SER A 73 -33.70 17.08 -17.08
C SER A 73 -32.35 17.07 -17.79
N THR A 74 -32.35 16.59 -19.02
CA THR A 74 -31.20 16.62 -19.93
C THR A 74 -31.27 17.77 -20.94
N HIS A 75 -32.30 18.61 -20.86
CA HIS A 75 -32.52 19.69 -21.82
C HIS A 75 -31.37 20.72 -21.82
N GLY A 76 -30.78 20.96 -22.99
CA GLY A 76 -29.66 21.88 -23.17
C GLY A 76 -28.30 21.36 -22.65
N LEU A 77 -28.17 20.07 -22.45
CA LEU A 77 -26.85 19.46 -22.22
C LEU A 77 -25.99 19.57 -23.49
N LYS A 78 -24.72 19.82 -23.29
CA LYS A 78 -23.71 19.73 -24.35
C LYS A 78 -23.40 18.28 -24.67
N PRO A 79 -22.95 17.95 -25.89
CA PRO A 79 -22.61 16.58 -26.29
C PRO A 79 -21.49 15.94 -25.42
N ASP A 80 -20.62 16.77 -24.84
CA ASP A 80 -19.51 16.38 -23.98
C ASP A 80 -19.83 16.49 -22.46
N ALA A 81 -21.10 16.67 -22.13
CA ALA A 81 -21.52 16.80 -20.72
C ALA A 81 -21.30 15.48 -19.96
N THR A 82 -20.88 15.59 -18.71
CA THR A 82 -20.75 14.44 -17.82
C THR A 82 -22.12 14.08 -17.26
N HIS A 83 -22.60 12.87 -17.60
CA HIS A 83 -23.90 12.36 -17.14
C HIS A 83 -23.81 11.60 -15.82
N TYR A 84 -22.67 10.98 -15.55
CA TYR A 84 -22.46 10.12 -14.41
C TYR A 84 -21.29 10.59 -13.56
N CYS A 85 -21.43 10.43 -12.27
CA CYS A 85 -20.33 10.60 -11.31
C CYS A 85 -20.28 9.40 -10.37
N GLU A 86 -19.13 9.20 -9.75
CA GLU A 86 -18.94 8.18 -8.73
C GLU A 86 -18.30 8.82 -7.50
N LEU A 87 -18.93 8.63 -6.34
CA LEU A 87 -18.29 8.86 -5.05
C LEU A 87 -17.63 7.56 -4.59
N ILE A 88 -16.39 7.66 -4.13
CA ILE A 88 -15.66 6.54 -3.55
C ILE A 88 -15.27 6.97 -2.13
N PHE A 89 -15.81 6.24 -1.15
CA PHE A 89 -15.57 6.47 0.27
C PHE A 89 -14.56 5.45 0.77
N ASP A 90 -13.61 5.90 1.53
CA ASP A 90 -12.47 5.12 1.98
C ASP A 90 -12.01 5.54 3.38
N VAL A 91 -11.50 4.58 4.15
CA VAL A 91 -10.77 4.74 5.41
C VAL A 91 -9.66 3.70 5.45
N ASN A 92 -8.63 3.91 6.26
CA ASN A 92 -7.57 2.92 6.46
C ASN A 92 -8.12 1.52 6.75
N SER A 93 -7.56 0.48 6.14
CA SER A 93 -7.90 -0.91 6.48
C SER A 93 -7.66 -1.23 7.96
N ALA A 94 -6.65 -0.60 8.58
CA ALA A 94 -6.36 -0.76 10.00
C ALA A 94 -7.52 -0.31 10.90
N TYR A 95 -8.23 0.76 10.52
CA TYR A 95 -9.40 1.22 11.25
C TYR A 95 -10.46 0.12 11.40
N PHE A 96 -10.81 -0.49 10.30
CA PHE A 96 -11.80 -1.58 10.32
C PHE A 96 -11.29 -2.81 11.06
N ASP A 97 -10.02 -3.16 10.85
CA ASP A 97 -9.38 -4.28 11.50
C ASP A 97 -9.39 -4.15 13.04
N ASN A 98 -9.10 -2.95 13.53
CA ASN A 98 -9.12 -2.63 14.96
C ASN A 98 -10.53 -2.59 15.58
N HIS A 99 -11.59 -2.45 14.77
CA HIS A 99 -12.97 -2.33 15.21
C HIS A 99 -13.83 -3.59 14.93
N GLY A 100 -13.21 -4.72 14.64
CA GLY A 100 -13.91 -5.98 14.41
C GLY A 100 -14.18 -6.31 12.93
N GLY A 101 -13.47 -5.66 12.02
CA GLY A 101 -13.38 -6.05 10.62
C GLY A 101 -14.66 -5.83 9.82
N TYR A 102 -15.11 -6.89 9.15
CA TYR A 102 -16.20 -6.84 8.16
C TYR A 102 -17.52 -6.29 8.69
N GLU A 103 -17.99 -6.76 9.84
CA GLU A 103 -19.30 -6.33 10.38
C GLU A 103 -19.30 -4.86 10.80
N PHE A 104 -18.17 -4.35 11.26
CA PHE A 104 -18.03 -2.93 11.54
C PHE A 104 -17.95 -2.11 10.24
N ALA A 105 -17.20 -2.57 9.25
CA ALA A 105 -17.12 -1.92 7.93
C ALA A 105 -18.51 -1.82 7.28
N LYS A 106 -19.31 -2.90 7.35
CA LYS A 106 -20.67 -2.92 6.83
C LYS A 106 -21.57 -1.85 7.48
N ARG A 107 -21.49 -1.68 8.80
CA ARG A 107 -22.26 -0.62 9.51
C ARG A 107 -21.74 0.76 9.13
N PHE A 108 -20.42 0.97 9.12
CA PHE A 108 -19.81 2.22 8.75
C PHE A 108 -20.22 2.65 7.34
N TYR A 109 -20.16 1.76 6.35
CA TYR A 109 -20.53 2.08 4.97
C TYR A 109 -22.04 2.15 4.74
N ALA A 110 -22.86 1.55 5.59
CA ALA A 110 -24.31 1.83 5.59
C ALA A 110 -24.58 3.30 5.96
N ASP A 111 -23.90 3.85 6.96
CA ASP A 111 -24.01 5.26 7.32
C ASP A 111 -23.33 6.18 6.28
N ALA A 112 -22.18 5.76 5.71
CA ALA A 112 -21.57 6.47 4.59
C ALA A 112 -22.48 6.53 3.36
N TYR A 113 -23.29 5.51 3.11
CA TYR A 113 -24.31 5.56 2.06
C TYR A 113 -25.40 6.61 2.34
N LYS A 114 -25.86 6.74 3.57
CA LYS A 114 -26.80 7.82 3.97
C LYS A 114 -26.18 9.20 3.75
N ALA A 115 -24.88 9.35 4.10
CA ALA A 115 -24.14 10.57 3.79
C ALA A 115 -24.10 10.84 2.28
N ALA A 116 -23.82 9.80 1.47
CA ALA A 116 -23.82 9.91 0.01
C ALA A 116 -25.16 10.37 -0.54
N VAL A 117 -26.27 9.80 -0.06
CA VAL A 117 -27.64 10.21 -0.45
C VAL A 117 -27.90 11.69 -0.14
N GLN A 118 -27.49 12.16 1.03
CA GLN A 118 -27.59 13.58 1.40
C GLN A 118 -26.72 14.47 0.50
N ILE A 119 -25.47 14.10 0.26
CA ILE A 119 -24.52 14.84 -0.60
C ILE A 119 -25.02 14.91 -2.05
N VAL A 120 -25.55 13.81 -2.56
CA VAL A 120 -26.11 13.71 -3.92
C VAL A 120 -27.41 14.50 -4.04
N GLY A 121 -28.17 14.62 -2.96
CA GLY A 121 -29.43 15.37 -2.91
C GLY A 121 -30.67 14.49 -3.13
N GLY A 122 -30.56 13.20 -2.89
CA GLY A 122 -31.67 12.25 -2.91
C GLY A 122 -31.29 10.90 -3.49
N GLU A 123 -31.87 9.85 -2.92
CA GLU A 123 -31.61 8.47 -3.30
C GLU A 123 -32.04 8.14 -4.74
N GLN A 124 -33.03 8.88 -5.28
CA GLN A 124 -33.53 8.72 -6.64
C GLN A 124 -32.46 9.02 -7.71
N TYR A 125 -31.39 9.76 -7.37
CA TYR A 125 -30.31 10.09 -8.28
C TYR A 125 -29.15 9.09 -8.19
N VAL A 126 -29.15 8.18 -7.20
CA VAL A 126 -28.16 7.11 -7.05
C VAL A 126 -28.55 5.95 -7.95
N LEU A 127 -27.63 5.48 -8.80
CA LEU A 127 -27.82 4.34 -9.70
C LEU A 127 -27.43 3.02 -9.05
N SER A 128 -26.33 3.05 -8.30
CA SER A 128 -25.82 1.90 -7.53
C SER A 128 -25.03 2.38 -6.33
N ALA A 129 -25.02 1.59 -5.25
CA ALA A 129 -24.17 1.76 -4.09
C ALA A 129 -23.73 0.41 -3.58
N VAL A 130 -22.44 0.11 -3.67
CA VAL A 130 -21.85 -1.18 -3.27
C VAL A 130 -20.60 -1.00 -2.44
N MET A 131 -20.55 -1.63 -1.28
CA MET A 131 -19.33 -1.80 -0.51
C MET A 131 -18.56 -3.02 -1.05
N HIS A 132 -17.33 -2.81 -1.48
CA HIS A 132 -16.42 -3.89 -1.80
C HIS A 132 -15.76 -4.42 -0.53
N ALA A 133 -15.77 -5.75 -0.39
CA ALA A 133 -15.14 -6.49 0.69
C ALA A 133 -14.27 -7.64 0.17
N ASP A 134 -13.98 -7.61 -1.12
CA ASP A 134 -13.28 -8.65 -1.88
C ASP A 134 -11.88 -8.22 -2.34
N GLU A 135 -11.34 -7.12 -1.82
CA GLU A 135 -9.98 -6.67 -2.13
C GLU A 135 -9.04 -6.91 -0.94
N SER A 136 -7.92 -7.61 -1.17
CA SER A 136 -6.90 -7.87 -0.16
C SER A 136 -6.03 -6.64 0.08
N ASN A 137 -5.71 -6.35 1.34
CA ASN A 137 -4.62 -5.44 1.69
C ASN A 137 -3.34 -6.24 1.93
N ARG A 138 -2.57 -6.50 0.87
CA ARG A 138 -1.36 -7.34 0.93
C ARG A 138 -0.34 -6.87 1.96
N ALA A 139 -0.09 -5.56 2.02
CA ALA A 139 0.91 -5.02 2.93
C ALA A 139 0.56 -5.31 4.40
N MET A 140 -0.71 -5.16 4.78
CA MET A 140 -1.16 -5.50 6.13
C MET A 140 -1.23 -7.02 6.34
N THR A 141 -1.65 -7.77 5.34
CA THR A 141 -1.68 -9.25 5.39
C THR A 141 -0.29 -9.81 5.67
N GLU A 142 0.74 -9.32 4.99
CA GLU A 142 2.14 -9.71 5.22
C GLU A 142 2.64 -9.27 6.60
N ALA A 143 2.34 -8.02 7.00
CA ALA A 143 2.80 -7.48 8.28
C ALA A 143 2.19 -8.20 9.49
N LEU A 144 0.93 -8.61 9.40
CA LEU A 144 0.18 -9.23 10.49
C LEU A 144 0.15 -10.76 10.42
N GLY A 145 0.61 -11.37 9.31
CA GLY A 145 0.59 -12.83 9.11
C GLY A 145 -0.82 -13.42 9.03
N ARG A 146 -1.84 -12.62 8.73
CA ARG A 146 -3.23 -13.02 8.54
C ARG A 146 -3.90 -12.17 7.48
N GLU A 147 -4.94 -12.66 6.84
CA GLU A 147 -5.67 -11.94 5.81
C GLU A 147 -6.30 -10.65 6.33
N VAL A 148 -6.03 -9.54 5.64
CA VAL A 148 -6.63 -8.23 5.87
C VAL A 148 -7.21 -7.71 4.57
N TYR A 149 -8.44 -7.18 4.64
CA TYR A 149 -9.17 -6.72 3.47
C TYR A 149 -9.30 -5.20 3.47
N HIS A 150 -9.36 -4.65 2.27
CA HIS A 150 -9.57 -3.23 2.02
C HIS A 150 -11.04 -2.98 1.70
N TYR A 151 -11.77 -2.43 2.66
CA TYR A 151 -13.19 -2.09 2.49
C TYR A 151 -13.33 -0.67 1.96
N HIS A 152 -14.17 -0.49 0.96
CA HIS A 152 -14.49 0.83 0.40
C HIS A 152 -15.87 0.81 -0.25
N LEU A 153 -16.52 2.00 -0.32
CA LEU A 153 -17.88 2.13 -0.86
C LEU A 153 -17.84 2.91 -2.18
N HIS A 154 -18.42 2.33 -3.21
CA HIS A 154 -18.69 2.97 -4.49
C HIS A 154 -20.15 3.40 -4.57
N VAL A 155 -20.41 4.66 -4.93
CA VAL A 155 -21.74 5.20 -5.16
C VAL A 155 -21.79 5.89 -6.51
N VAL A 156 -22.42 5.25 -7.49
CA VAL A 156 -22.61 5.80 -8.84
C VAL A 156 -23.93 6.58 -8.87
N TYR A 157 -23.90 7.80 -9.37
CA TYR A 157 -25.05 8.71 -9.35
C TYR A 157 -25.07 9.68 -10.52
N VAL A 158 -26.26 10.31 -10.74
CA VAL A 158 -26.46 11.39 -11.71
C VAL A 158 -26.31 12.75 -11.01
N PRO A 159 -25.34 13.61 -11.41
CA PRO A 159 -25.13 14.91 -10.78
C PRO A 159 -26.18 15.91 -11.22
N VAL A 160 -27.13 16.22 -10.36
CA VAL A 160 -28.22 17.16 -10.64
C VAL A 160 -28.13 18.41 -9.79
N VAL A 161 -28.70 19.49 -10.32
CA VAL A 161 -28.96 20.77 -9.61
C VAL A 161 -30.35 21.21 -9.90
N GLU A 162 -30.99 21.83 -8.90
CA GLU A 162 -32.25 22.49 -9.10
C GLU A 162 -32.07 23.66 -10.06
N LYS A 163 -32.97 23.81 -11.03
CA LYS A 163 -33.00 24.90 -12.00
C LYS A 163 -34.42 25.37 -12.19
N GLN A 164 -34.63 26.63 -11.92
CA GLN A 164 -35.89 27.32 -12.22
C GLN A 164 -35.91 27.77 -13.68
N ILE A 165 -36.92 27.39 -14.39
CA ILE A 165 -37.21 27.85 -15.75
C ILE A 165 -38.23 28.96 -15.66
N LEU A 166 -37.85 30.16 -16.11
CA LEU A 166 -38.70 31.32 -16.07
C LEU A 166 -39.53 31.47 -17.36
N TRP A 167 -40.73 32.06 -17.22
CA TRP A 167 -41.51 32.45 -18.38
C TRP A 167 -40.71 33.42 -19.25
N SER A 168 -40.55 33.10 -20.51
CA SER A 168 -39.77 33.89 -21.45
C SER A 168 -40.52 35.15 -21.88
N LYS A 169 -39.80 36.13 -22.44
CA LYS A 169 -40.35 37.36 -23.01
C LYS A 169 -41.38 37.10 -24.12
N ARG A 170 -41.42 35.87 -24.68
CA ARG A 170 -42.40 35.45 -25.70
C ARG A 170 -43.74 35.00 -25.10
N CYS A 171 -43.88 34.96 -23.77
CA CYS A 171 -45.11 34.58 -23.10
C CYS A 171 -46.23 35.57 -23.51
N LYS A 172 -47.42 35.06 -23.85
CA LYS A 172 -48.60 35.88 -24.22
C LYS A 172 -49.06 36.72 -23.04
N ASP A 173 -49.05 36.12 -21.85
CA ASP A 173 -49.35 36.86 -20.61
C ASP A 173 -48.08 37.54 -20.12
N LYS A 174 -48.07 38.86 -20.22
CA LYS A 174 -46.92 39.69 -19.82
C LYS A 174 -46.70 39.73 -18.32
N ALA A 175 -47.73 39.48 -17.52
CA ALA A 175 -47.63 39.42 -16.06
C ALA A 175 -46.81 38.22 -15.57
N LEU A 176 -46.75 37.14 -16.36
CA LEU A 176 -45.97 35.94 -16.03
C LEU A 176 -44.49 36.05 -16.42
N VAL A 177 -44.12 36.98 -17.31
CA VAL A 177 -42.73 37.09 -17.78
C VAL A 177 -41.77 37.32 -16.61
N GLY A 178 -40.77 36.42 -16.50
CA GLY A 178 -39.78 36.47 -15.41
C GLY A 178 -40.18 35.72 -14.13
N THR A 179 -41.46 35.29 -14.02
CA THR A 179 -41.85 34.39 -12.93
C THR A 179 -41.44 32.93 -13.22
N VAL A 180 -41.40 32.10 -12.18
CA VAL A 180 -41.03 30.67 -12.32
C VAL A 180 -42.14 29.93 -13.07
N LYS A 181 -41.82 29.37 -14.21
CA LYS A 181 -42.70 28.49 -15.00
C LYS A 181 -42.70 27.07 -14.45
N GLU A 182 -41.54 26.55 -14.20
CA GLU A 182 -41.30 25.19 -13.69
C GLU A 182 -39.95 25.09 -13.02
N THR A 183 -39.80 24.12 -12.10
CA THR A 183 -38.53 23.77 -11.47
C THR A 183 -38.14 22.36 -11.91
N VAL A 184 -36.95 22.21 -12.43
CA VAL A 184 -36.42 20.90 -12.92
C VAL A 184 -35.11 20.54 -12.27
N MET A 185 -34.83 19.23 -12.14
CA MET A 185 -33.55 18.76 -11.70
C MET A 185 -32.62 18.58 -12.91
N GLN A 186 -31.89 19.65 -13.23
CA GLN A 186 -30.99 19.68 -14.40
C GLN A 186 -29.73 18.90 -14.15
N VAL A 187 -29.41 17.94 -15.04
CA VAL A 187 -28.12 17.25 -15.03
C VAL A 187 -27.00 18.27 -15.26
N SER A 188 -26.09 18.40 -14.32
CA SER A 188 -24.97 19.34 -14.42
C SER A 188 -23.87 19.08 -13.37
N ARG A 189 -22.85 18.33 -13.75
CA ARG A 189 -21.69 18.11 -12.88
C ARG A 189 -20.97 19.40 -12.51
N SER A 190 -20.75 20.30 -13.47
CA SER A 190 -19.99 21.53 -13.23
C SER A 190 -20.69 22.48 -12.24
N LYS A 191 -22.02 22.54 -12.24
CA LYS A 191 -22.79 23.35 -11.28
C LYS A 191 -22.91 22.66 -9.92
N LYS A 192 -23.15 21.32 -9.90
CA LYS A 192 -23.22 20.54 -8.67
C LYS A 192 -21.93 20.65 -7.87
N TRP A 193 -20.80 20.59 -8.55
CA TRP A 193 -19.46 20.61 -7.97
C TRP A 193 -18.71 21.94 -8.22
N ALA A 194 -19.42 23.02 -8.29
CA ALA A 194 -18.85 24.37 -8.33
C ALA A 194 -18.21 24.72 -6.97
N SER A 195 -17.05 25.37 -7.01
CA SER A 195 -16.47 25.97 -5.80
C SER A 195 -17.40 27.02 -5.25
N LYS A 196 -17.54 27.10 -3.92
CA LYS A 196 -18.42 28.07 -3.24
C LYS A 196 -17.59 29.15 -2.56
N PRO A 197 -18.10 30.37 -2.37
CA PRO A 197 -17.45 31.39 -1.57
C PRO A 197 -17.13 30.84 -0.17
N LEU A 198 -15.91 31.10 0.31
CA LEU A 198 -15.56 30.84 1.70
C LEU A 198 -16.28 31.90 2.55
N LEU A 199 -16.98 31.43 3.58
CA LEU A 199 -17.66 32.29 4.53
C LEU A 199 -16.84 32.41 5.81
N ASP A 200 -16.88 33.58 6.44
CA ASP A 200 -16.35 33.79 7.80
C ASP A 200 -17.34 33.28 8.87
N ASP A 201 -16.98 33.44 10.13
CA ASP A 201 -17.80 33.01 11.26
C ASP A 201 -19.17 33.74 11.35
N ALA A 202 -19.27 34.88 10.70
CA ALA A 202 -20.52 35.67 10.58
C ALA A 202 -21.33 35.33 9.32
N GLY A 203 -20.90 34.33 8.53
CA GLY A 203 -21.55 33.87 7.31
C GLY A 203 -21.36 34.81 6.11
N LYS A 204 -20.40 35.74 6.16
CA LYS A 204 -20.11 36.66 5.06
C LYS A 204 -18.98 36.11 4.17
N PRO A 205 -19.03 36.34 2.84
CA PRO A 205 -17.95 35.93 1.95
C PRO A 205 -16.63 36.61 2.30
N VAL A 206 -15.58 35.83 2.37
CA VAL A 206 -14.20 36.31 2.52
C VAL A 206 -13.65 36.73 1.16
N PHE A 207 -13.01 37.90 1.09
CA PHE A 207 -12.48 38.47 -0.15
C PHE A 207 -10.95 38.51 -0.14
N GLN A 208 -10.35 38.28 -1.31
CA GLN A 208 -8.95 38.52 -1.58
C GLN A 208 -8.65 40.02 -1.66
N LYS A 209 -7.36 40.40 -1.59
CA LYS A 209 -6.92 41.80 -1.76
C LYS A 209 -7.38 42.45 -3.08
N ASN A 210 -7.66 41.66 -4.12
CA ASN A 210 -8.12 42.10 -5.43
C ASN A 210 -9.65 42.18 -5.54
N GLY A 211 -10.36 42.05 -4.44
CA GLY A 211 -11.83 42.14 -4.37
C GLY A 211 -12.57 40.87 -4.84
N LYS A 212 -11.88 39.81 -5.25
CA LYS A 212 -12.53 38.57 -5.63
C LYS A 212 -12.81 37.72 -4.39
N PRO A 213 -13.93 36.97 -4.34
CA PRO A 213 -14.21 36.08 -3.21
C PRO A 213 -13.16 34.96 -3.16
N VAL A 214 -12.75 34.62 -1.95
CA VAL A 214 -12.00 33.39 -1.71
C VAL A 214 -12.94 32.21 -1.91
N LEU A 215 -12.55 31.26 -2.75
CA LEU A 215 -13.38 30.09 -3.05
C LEU A 215 -12.90 28.85 -2.27
N LYS A 216 -13.82 28.25 -1.55
CA LYS A 216 -13.63 26.90 -1.02
C LYS A 216 -13.87 25.88 -2.13
N LYS A 217 -12.86 25.08 -2.45
CA LYS A 217 -12.95 24.04 -3.51
C LYS A 217 -14.02 23.02 -3.17
N SER A 218 -14.81 22.59 -4.15
CA SER A 218 -15.86 21.59 -3.99
C SER A 218 -15.36 20.28 -3.37
N TYR A 219 -14.14 19.87 -3.68
CA TYR A 219 -13.47 18.73 -3.05
C TYR A 219 -13.36 18.91 -1.52
N SER A 220 -12.96 20.10 -1.04
CA SER A 220 -12.85 20.34 0.40
C SER A 220 -14.23 20.37 1.09
N ILE A 221 -15.26 20.85 0.39
CA ILE A 221 -16.64 20.82 0.88
C ILE A 221 -17.11 19.38 1.02
N LEU A 222 -16.88 18.55 -0.01
CA LEU A 222 -17.23 17.13 0.01
C LEU A 222 -16.60 16.38 1.18
N GLN A 223 -15.31 16.63 1.46
CA GLN A 223 -14.61 16.03 2.62
C GLN A 223 -15.24 16.48 3.95
N ASP A 224 -15.59 17.77 4.08
CA ASP A 224 -16.22 18.29 5.28
C ASP A 224 -17.62 17.68 5.48
N ASP A 225 -18.42 17.63 4.43
CA ASP A 225 -19.79 17.09 4.48
C ASP A 225 -19.79 15.64 4.92
N PHE A 226 -18.90 14.81 4.34
CA PHE A 226 -18.76 13.41 4.72
C PHE A 226 -18.28 13.25 6.16
N PHE A 227 -17.19 13.93 6.52
CA PHE A 227 -16.62 13.85 7.87
C PHE A 227 -17.64 14.27 8.94
N ASN A 228 -18.33 15.41 8.73
CA ASN A 228 -19.31 15.92 9.69
C ASN A 228 -20.50 14.96 9.84
N PHE A 229 -20.95 14.34 8.75
CA PHE A 229 -22.01 13.34 8.80
C PHE A 229 -21.56 12.13 9.64
N MET A 230 -20.36 11.58 9.37
CA MET A 230 -19.87 10.41 10.09
C MET A 230 -19.65 10.70 11.57
N ARG A 231 -19.15 11.87 11.93
CA ARG A 231 -19.07 12.30 13.34
C ARG A 231 -20.43 12.37 14.01
N ALA A 232 -21.43 12.92 13.33
CA ALA A 232 -22.80 12.99 13.84
C ALA A 232 -23.45 11.59 13.97
N ALA A 233 -23.03 10.64 13.14
CA ALA A 233 -23.44 9.24 13.22
C ALA A 233 -22.72 8.44 14.34
N GLY A 234 -21.77 9.07 15.06
CA GLY A 234 -21.11 8.47 16.22
C GLY A 234 -19.68 7.98 15.99
N TYR A 235 -19.13 8.12 14.79
CA TYR A 235 -17.74 7.77 14.47
C TYR A 235 -16.81 8.93 14.88
N THR A 236 -16.46 9.00 16.17
CA THR A 236 -15.71 10.13 16.77
C THR A 236 -14.20 9.93 16.76
N ASP A 237 -13.74 8.74 16.49
CA ASP A 237 -12.36 8.26 16.49
C ASP A 237 -11.68 8.30 15.12
N VAL A 238 -12.37 8.82 14.10
CA VAL A 238 -11.78 9.13 12.80
C VAL A 238 -11.59 10.64 12.66
N GLU A 239 -10.56 11.02 11.93
CA GLU A 239 -10.28 12.40 11.58
C GLU A 239 -10.67 12.70 10.12
N ARG A 240 -10.88 13.97 9.84
CA ARG A 240 -11.00 14.45 8.47
C ARG A 240 -9.65 14.37 7.76
N GLY A 241 -9.64 13.98 6.50
CA GLY A 241 -8.47 14.12 5.64
C GLY A 241 -7.90 15.54 5.65
N GLU A 242 -6.58 15.70 5.57
CA GLU A 242 -5.90 16.99 5.72
C GLU A 242 -6.43 18.09 4.80
N ARG A 243 -6.58 19.30 5.36
CA ARG A 243 -6.96 20.51 4.60
C ARG A 243 -5.74 21.05 3.86
N GLY A 244 -5.90 21.37 2.59
CA GLY A 244 -4.85 22.01 1.81
C GLY A 244 -3.71 21.09 1.38
N SER A 245 -3.83 19.77 1.58
CA SER A 245 -2.88 18.83 0.99
C SER A 245 -2.79 19.07 -0.51
N THR A 246 -1.59 19.41 -0.98
CA THR A 246 -1.27 19.54 -2.40
C THR A 246 -0.77 18.20 -2.97
N GLU A 247 -0.69 17.18 -2.12
CA GLU A 247 -0.34 15.82 -2.57
C GLU A 247 -1.43 15.34 -3.54
N GLU A 248 -1.05 15.18 -4.78
CA GLU A 248 -1.91 14.50 -5.74
C GLU A 248 -2.09 13.06 -5.30
N HIS A 249 -3.33 12.64 -5.27
CA HIS A 249 -3.62 11.23 -5.10
C HIS A 249 -3.00 10.48 -6.27
N LEU A 250 -1.98 9.68 -5.96
CA LEU A 250 -1.48 8.70 -6.91
C LEU A 250 -2.68 7.86 -7.37
N THR A 251 -2.73 7.54 -8.64
CA THR A 251 -3.66 6.51 -9.09
C THR A 251 -3.36 5.22 -8.33
N VAL A 252 -4.35 4.35 -8.18
CA VAL A 252 -4.16 3.04 -7.51
C VAL A 252 -2.94 2.31 -8.08
N THR A 253 -2.74 2.36 -9.40
CA THR A 253 -1.58 1.76 -10.07
C THR A 253 -0.26 2.42 -9.66
N GLN A 254 -0.19 3.74 -9.62
CA GLN A 254 1.01 4.48 -9.20
C GLN A 254 1.36 4.19 -7.74
N PHE A 255 0.35 4.16 -6.86
CA PHE A 255 0.53 3.81 -5.45
C PHE A 255 1.07 2.39 -5.29
N LYS A 256 0.51 1.41 -6.01
CA LYS A 256 0.98 0.02 -5.98
C LYS A 256 2.41 -0.10 -6.47
N VAL A 257 2.75 0.56 -7.59
CA VAL A 257 4.14 0.58 -8.11
C VAL A 257 5.11 1.18 -7.09
N GLN A 258 4.74 2.29 -6.44
CA GLN A 258 5.59 2.89 -5.43
C GLN A 258 5.80 1.94 -4.23
N ARG A 259 4.75 1.28 -3.76
CA ARG A 259 4.84 0.30 -2.66
C ARG A 259 5.68 -0.92 -3.01
N GLU A 260 5.52 -1.46 -4.22
CA GLU A 260 6.35 -2.57 -4.68
C GLU A 260 7.82 -2.14 -4.86
N GLN A 261 8.08 -0.90 -5.26
CA GLN A 261 9.46 -0.37 -5.30
C GLN A 261 10.06 -0.25 -3.90
N GLU A 262 9.34 0.33 -2.93
CA GLU A 262 9.77 0.41 -1.53
C GLU A 262 10.06 -0.99 -0.95
N ARG A 263 9.21 -1.97 -1.29
CA ARG A 263 9.40 -3.37 -0.91
C ARG A 263 10.65 -3.97 -1.53
N LEU A 264 10.86 -3.76 -2.83
CA LEU A 264 12.04 -4.23 -3.55
C LEU A 264 13.33 -3.66 -2.94
N ASP A 265 13.34 -2.35 -2.66
CA ASP A 265 14.48 -1.68 -2.03
C ASP A 265 14.78 -2.26 -0.64
N SER A 266 13.73 -2.51 0.16
CA SER A 266 13.87 -3.14 1.48
C SER A 266 14.41 -4.57 1.38
N LEU A 267 13.91 -5.37 0.44
CA LEU A 267 14.39 -6.74 0.19
C LEU A 267 15.84 -6.74 -0.28
N THR A 268 16.21 -5.82 -1.18
CA THR A 268 17.59 -5.68 -1.65
C THR A 268 18.53 -5.36 -0.50
N ALA A 269 18.18 -4.41 0.38
CA ALA A 269 18.96 -4.09 1.56
C ALA A 269 19.12 -5.30 2.52
N GLN A 270 18.07 -6.11 2.68
CA GLN A 270 18.13 -7.34 3.47
C GLN A 270 19.05 -8.40 2.84
N ILE A 271 19.05 -8.53 1.51
CA ILE A 271 19.96 -9.42 0.79
C ILE A 271 21.40 -8.99 1.04
N ASP A 272 21.72 -7.73 0.80
CA ASP A 272 23.06 -7.17 0.99
C ASP A 272 23.56 -7.41 2.43
N GLN A 273 22.72 -7.19 3.42
CA GLN A 273 23.05 -7.43 4.82
C GLN A 273 23.34 -8.91 5.11
N LYS A 274 22.52 -9.81 4.55
CA LYS A 274 22.71 -11.25 4.71
C LYS A 274 23.96 -11.74 3.98
N GLU A 275 24.28 -11.21 2.80
CA GLU A 275 25.51 -11.55 2.06
C GLU A 275 26.76 -11.10 2.83
N GLN A 276 26.74 -9.88 3.40
CA GLN A 276 27.83 -9.41 4.25
C GLN A 276 28.04 -10.35 5.46
N HIS A 277 26.96 -10.73 6.12
CA HIS A 277 27.02 -11.64 7.26
C HIS A 277 27.54 -13.01 6.87
N LEU A 278 27.09 -13.56 5.73
CA LEU A 278 27.56 -14.83 5.18
C LEU A 278 29.07 -14.77 4.89
N THR A 279 29.51 -13.68 4.25
CA THR A 279 30.92 -13.45 3.93
C THR A 279 31.78 -13.40 5.20
N GLN A 280 31.32 -12.69 6.23
CA GLN A 280 32.02 -12.61 7.51
C GLN A 280 32.09 -13.97 8.22
N THR A 281 30.99 -14.71 8.22
CA THR A 281 30.91 -16.05 8.82
C THR A 281 31.83 -17.03 8.09
N SER A 282 31.88 -16.95 6.77
CA SER A 282 32.78 -17.78 5.95
C SER A 282 34.25 -17.45 6.23
N LYS A 283 34.63 -16.18 6.38
CA LYS A 283 35.99 -15.79 6.78
C LYS A 283 36.35 -16.32 8.16
N ASN A 284 35.45 -16.21 9.14
CA ASN A 284 35.66 -16.72 10.50
C ASN A 284 35.82 -18.24 10.48
N LEU A 285 35.02 -18.96 9.69
CA LEU A 285 35.12 -20.39 9.53
C LEU A 285 36.50 -20.80 8.97
N SER A 286 36.93 -20.15 7.87
CA SER A 286 38.25 -20.41 7.27
C SER A 286 39.40 -20.14 8.24
N GLN A 287 39.28 -19.09 9.08
CA GLN A 287 40.28 -18.82 10.11
C GLN A 287 40.33 -19.90 11.17
N LYS A 288 39.17 -20.34 11.65
CA LYS A 288 39.08 -21.42 12.63
C LYS A 288 39.61 -22.75 12.09
N GLU A 289 39.37 -23.02 10.82
CA GLU A 289 39.95 -24.22 10.15
C GLU A 289 41.48 -24.15 10.07
N LYS A 290 42.06 -22.96 9.77
CA LYS A 290 43.51 -22.74 9.79
C LYS A 290 44.10 -22.90 11.20
N GLU A 291 43.43 -22.34 12.21
CA GLU A 291 43.86 -22.51 13.62
C GLU A 291 43.83 -23.97 14.05
N LEU A 292 42.77 -24.70 13.71
CA LEU A 292 42.66 -26.13 14.00
C LEU A 292 43.77 -26.94 13.29
N ALA A 293 44.02 -26.65 12.01
CA ALA A 293 45.12 -27.32 11.26
C ALA A 293 46.49 -27.01 11.86
N ALA A 294 46.73 -25.77 12.32
CA ALA A 294 47.98 -25.40 12.99
C ALA A 294 48.16 -26.14 14.35
N VAL A 295 47.09 -26.28 15.11
CA VAL A 295 47.08 -27.03 16.38
C VAL A 295 47.35 -28.53 16.10
N GLN A 296 46.68 -29.10 15.09
CA GLN A 296 46.92 -30.50 14.70
C GLN A 296 48.36 -30.74 14.22
N LYS A 297 48.92 -29.77 13.45
CA LYS A 297 50.33 -29.85 13.02
C LYS A 297 51.31 -29.77 14.18
N LYS A 298 51.06 -28.85 15.15
CA LYS A 298 51.84 -28.76 16.41
C LYS A 298 51.73 -30.05 17.20
N ALA A 299 50.55 -30.64 17.33
CA ALA A 299 50.33 -31.91 17.99
C ALA A 299 51.07 -33.06 17.31
N ALA A 300 51.12 -33.09 15.96
CA ALA A 300 51.88 -34.08 15.19
C ALA A 300 53.39 -33.92 15.42
N VAL A 301 53.93 -32.68 15.37
CA VAL A 301 55.34 -32.40 15.64
C VAL A 301 55.71 -32.75 17.08
N THR A 302 54.78 -32.50 18.03
CA THR A 302 54.99 -32.87 19.44
C THR A 302 54.97 -34.39 19.61
N LYS A 303 54.20 -35.11 18.77
CA LYS A 303 54.13 -36.57 18.75
C LYS A 303 55.45 -37.20 18.33
N ASP A 304 56.19 -36.62 17.40
CA ASP A 304 57.53 -37.05 17.00
C ASP A 304 58.60 -36.75 18.07
N ALA A 305 58.33 -35.78 18.95
CA ALA A 305 59.20 -35.45 20.09
C ALA A 305 58.79 -36.15 21.39
N LEU A 306 57.69 -36.89 21.39
CA LEU A 306 57.18 -37.64 22.52
C LEU A 306 57.68 -39.06 22.51
N ILE A 307 57.99 -39.55 23.68
CA ILE A 307 58.26 -40.98 23.93
C ILE A 307 57.06 -41.73 23.33
N HIS A 308 57.29 -42.62 22.36
CA HIS A 308 56.29 -43.54 21.82
C HIS A 308 55.60 -44.31 22.96
N ALA A 309 54.32 -44.72 22.76
CA ALA A 309 53.62 -45.50 23.79
C ALA A 309 54.40 -46.69 24.26
N GLN A 310 55.17 -47.33 23.33
CA GLN A 310 56.13 -48.39 23.63
C GLN A 310 57.28 -47.90 24.52
N ASP A 311 57.72 -46.65 24.35
CA ASP A 311 58.81 -46.11 25.18
C ASP A 311 58.26 -45.76 26.56
N VAL A 312 56.98 -45.37 26.69
CA VAL A 312 56.33 -45.17 28.00
C VAL A 312 56.19 -46.48 28.74
N GLU A 313 55.83 -47.56 28.06
CA GLU A 313 55.78 -48.89 28.67
C GLU A 313 57.16 -49.41 29.09
N SER A 314 58.26 -48.93 28.51
CA SER A 314 59.61 -49.24 28.85
C SER A 314 60.19 -48.37 29.99
N LEU A 315 59.52 -47.30 30.38
CA LEU A 315 59.99 -46.43 31.45
C LEU A 315 59.94 -47.11 32.82
N GLY A 316 61.03 -46.97 33.51
CA GLY A 316 61.18 -47.49 34.90
C GLY A 316 61.54 -48.94 35.00
N LYS A 317 62.14 -49.30 36.07
CA LYS A 317 62.47 -50.67 36.41
C LYS A 317 61.48 -51.27 37.38
N ARG A 318 60.94 -52.47 37.05
CA ARG A 318 60.03 -53.18 37.95
C ARG A 318 60.84 -53.69 39.18
N THR A 319 60.38 -53.28 40.38
CA THR A 319 60.94 -53.66 41.63
C THR A 319 60.48 -55.07 42.03
N PHE A 320 61.17 -55.69 42.98
CA PHE A 320 60.81 -57.01 43.53
C PHE A 320 59.36 -57.04 44.11
N LEU A 321 58.86 -55.92 44.57
CA LEU A 321 57.48 -55.74 45.12
C LEU A 321 56.44 -55.48 44.03
N GLY A 322 56.82 -55.56 42.75
CA GLY A 322 55.85 -55.33 41.62
C GLY A 322 55.60 -53.90 41.27
N ASN A 323 56.20 -52.95 41.94
CA ASN A 323 56.08 -51.50 41.65
C ASN A 323 57.11 -51.10 40.58
N TYR A 324 56.90 -49.96 39.89
CA TYR A 324 57.90 -49.42 38.97
C TYR A 324 58.66 -48.27 39.66
N SER A 325 60.02 -48.37 39.54
CA SER A 325 60.92 -47.30 40.00
C SER A 325 61.35 -46.49 38.78
N LEU A 326 61.05 -45.23 38.79
CA LEU A 326 61.39 -44.18 37.78
C LEU A 326 62.53 -43.31 38.35
N THR A 327 63.48 -42.95 37.50
CA THR A 327 64.41 -41.86 37.82
C THR A 327 63.68 -40.53 37.91
N GLU A 328 64.26 -39.54 38.54
CA GLU A 328 63.69 -38.23 38.72
C GLU A 328 63.46 -37.53 37.34
N ASP A 329 64.40 -37.74 36.41
CA ASP A 329 64.27 -37.20 35.01
C ASP A 329 63.15 -37.90 34.24
N GLU A 330 63.03 -39.23 34.32
CA GLU A 330 61.90 -39.94 33.66
C GLU A 330 60.57 -39.57 34.24
N LEU A 331 60.45 -39.38 35.55
CA LEU A 331 59.22 -38.92 36.20
C LEU A 331 58.89 -37.49 35.82
N SER A 332 59.87 -36.60 35.77
CA SER A 332 59.70 -35.19 35.36
C SER A 332 59.24 -35.10 33.89
N ALA A 333 59.87 -35.87 32.99
CA ALA A 333 59.49 -35.95 31.58
C ALA A 333 58.04 -36.44 31.43
N LEU A 334 57.67 -37.50 32.12
CA LEU A 334 56.32 -38.07 32.09
C LEU A 334 55.26 -37.08 32.60
N LYS A 335 55.53 -36.37 33.70
CA LYS A 335 54.62 -35.34 34.23
C LYS A 335 54.42 -34.17 33.25
N LYS A 336 55.53 -33.65 32.68
CA LYS A 336 55.45 -32.59 31.69
C LYS A 336 54.60 -32.99 30.47
N GLN A 337 54.80 -34.20 29.99
CA GLN A 337 54.10 -34.77 28.83
C GLN A 337 52.63 -34.98 29.13
N ALA A 338 52.27 -35.55 30.27
CA ALA A 338 50.87 -35.71 30.69
C ALA A 338 50.15 -34.36 30.84
N THR A 339 50.83 -33.37 31.44
CA THR A 339 50.27 -32.03 31.56
C THR A 339 50.01 -31.39 30.18
N HIS A 340 50.99 -31.49 29.26
CA HIS A 340 50.86 -30.94 27.91
C HIS A 340 49.75 -31.65 27.14
N GLY A 341 49.67 -32.99 27.19
CA GLY A 341 48.58 -33.74 26.55
C GLY A 341 47.19 -33.34 27.05
N TYR A 342 47.05 -33.16 28.35
CA TYR A 342 45.77 -32.71 28.94
C TYR A 342 45.39 -31.31 28.48
N MET A 343 46.31 -30.36 28.43
CA MET A 343 46.07 -29.00 27.94
C MET A 343 45.68 -29.01 26.45
N MET A 344 46.36 -29.82 25.64
CA MET A 344 46.02 -29.94 24.21
C MET A 344 44.65 -30.58 23.97
N ASP A 345 44.22 -31.52 24.83
CA ASP A 345 42.90 -32.15 24.71
C ASP A 345 41.76 -31.15 25.03
N ILE A 346 41.95 -30.30 26.05
CA ILE A 346 41.00 -29.24 26.38
C ILE A 346 40.89 -28.29 25.20
N GLU A 347 42.01 -27.80 24.66
CA GLU A 347 42.01 -26.84 23.55
C GLU A 347 41.38 -27.44 22.27
N ASN A 348 41.70 -28.70 21.95
CA ASN A 348 41.08 -29.39 20.83
C ASN A 348 39.55 -29.55 20.97
N ARG A 349 39.06 -29.85 22.17
CA ARG A 349 37.61 -29.91 22.43
C ARG A 349 36.97 -28.56 22.21
N ARG A 350 37.51 -27.48 22.76
CA ARG A 350 37.01 -26.10 22.57
C ARG A 350 36.97 -25.74 21.10
N LEU A 351 38.04 -25.91 20.34
CA LEU A 351 38.11 -25.58 18.91
C LEU A 351 37.11 -26.39 18.05
N LYS A 352 36.88 -27.67 18.40
CA LYS A 352 35.89 -28.51 17.73
C LYS A 352 34.46 -28.01 17.97
N GLU A 353 34.16 -27.59 19.19
CA GLU A 353 32.83 -27.00 19.53
C GLU A 353 32.61 -25.68 18.79
N GLU A 354 33.58 -24.76 18.80
CA GLU A 354 33.52 -23.49 18.07
C GLU A 354 33.35 -23.72 16.56
N LEU A 355 34.09 -24.64 15.96
CA LEU A 355 33.98 -25.01 14.56
C LEU A 355 32.60 -25.58 14.23
N SER A 356 32.08 -26.47 15.10
CA SER A 356 30.74 -27.04 14.91
C SER A 356 29.66 -25.97 14.92
N THR A 357 29.76 -25.01 15.86
CA THR A 357 28.83 -23.90 15.98
C THR A 357 28.89 -23.01 14.75
N ALA A 358 30.07 -22.58 14.31
CA ALA A 358 30.27 -21.79 13.12
C ALA A 358 29.75 -22.47 11.85
N LYS A 359 29.92 -23.75 11.70
CA LYS A 359 29.35 -24.53 10.57
C LYS A 359 27.83 -24.57 10.58
N LYS A 360 27.19 -24.71 11.76
CA LYS A 360 25.72 -24.66 11.90
C LYS A 360 25.17 -23.29 11.53
N GLU A 361 25.83 -22.23 11.97
CA GLU A 361 25.44 -20.87 11.63
C GLU A 361 25.57 -20.58 10.13
N ALA A 362 26.69 -20.95 9.52
CA ALA A 362 26.90 -20.81 8.08
C ALA A 362 25.83 -21.55 7.26
N ALA A 363 25.51 -22.79 7.65
CA ALA A 363 24.45 -23.57 7.00
C ALA A 363 23.07 -22.89 7.14
N ARG A 364 22.74 -22.39 8.34
CA ARG A 364 21.48 -21.66 8.58
C ARG A 364 21.36 -20.40 7.70
N TRP A 365 22.43 -19.62 7.58
CA TRP A 365 22.45 -18.42 6.74
C TRP A 365 22.41 -18.74 5.26
N SER A 366 23.07 -19.81 4.83
CA SER A 366 23.00 -20.29 3.45
C SER A 366 21.57 -20.69 3.06
N THR A 367 20.86 -21.41 3.91
CA THR A 367 19.45 -21.76 3.66
C THR A 367 18.59 -20.50 3.53
N LYS A 368 18.70 -19.58 4.50
CA LYS A 368 17.93 -18.32 4.44
C LYS A 368 18.24 -17.47 3.20
N TYR A 369 19.48 -17.46 2.75
CA TYR A 369 19.86 -16.78 1.51
C TYR A 369 19.21 -17.43 0.29
N HIS A 370 19.22 -18.76 0.20
CA HIS A 370 18.59 -19.48 -0.91
C HIS A 370 17.07 -19.27 -0.93
N ASP A 371 16.40 -19.33 0.20
CA ASP A 371 14.96 -19.07 0.30
C ASP A 371 14.64 -17.67 -0.24
N LEU A 372 15.36 -16.64 0.26
CA LEU A 372 15.19 -15.27 -0.21
C LEU A 372 15.52 -15.12 -1.70
N TRP A 373 16.56 -15.79 -2.19
CA TRP A 373 16.93 -15.77 -3.61
C TRP A 373 15.83 -16.33 -4.50
N TYR A 374 15.21 -17.46 -4.11
CA TYR A 374 14.08 -18.03 -4.85
C TYR A 374 12.88 -17.08 -4.91
N ASP A 375 12.59 -16.37 -3.83
CA ASP A 375 11.48 -15.41 -3.77
C ASP A 375 11.74 -14.19 -4.68
N VAL A 376 12.97 -13.72 -4.76
CA VAL A 376 13.33 -12.48 -5.48
C VAL A 376 13.72 -12.74 -6.94
N LYS A 377 14.22 -13.95 -7.27
CA LYS A 377 14.70 -14.31 -8.61
C LYS A 377 13.72 -13.99 -9.75
N PRO A 378 12.39 -14.27 -9.66
CA PRO A 378 11.46 -13.94 -10.74
C PRO A 378 11.43 -12.45 -11.08
N TYR A 379 11.58 -11.57 -10.08
CA TYR A 379 11.59 -10.11 -10.26
C TYR A 379 12.91 -9.64 -10.89
N LEU A 380 14.04 -10.19 -10.44
CA LEU A 380 15.35 -9.91 -11.04
C LEU A 380 15.41 -10.41 -12.50
N ASP A 381 14.88 -11.58 -12.79
CA ASP A 381 14.81 -12.13 -14.14
C ASP A 381 13.95 -11.25 -15.05
N ALA A 382 12.82 -10.74 -14.57
CA ALA A 382 11.98 -9.80 -15.30
C ALA A 382 12.72 -8.47 -15.57
N PHE A 383 13.42 -7.94 -14.59
CA PHE A 383 14.24 -6.74 -14.73
C PHE A 383 15.38 -6.94 -15.73
N HIS A 384 16.09 -8.08 -15.67
CA HIS A 384 17.20 -8.39 -16.61
C HIS A 384 16.73 -8.63 -18.04
N ARG A 385 15.53 -9.18 -18.25
CA ARG A 385 14.97 -9.44 -19.60
C ARG A 385 14.54 -8.17 -20.31
N ALA A 386 14.12 -7.15 -19.58
CA ALA A 386 13.60 -5.91 -20.15
C ALA A 386 13.93 -4.67 -19.30
N PRO A 387 15.21 -4.39 -19.00
CA PRO A 387 15.61 -3.34 -18.08
C PRO A 387 15.13 -1.95 -18.54
N GLU A 388 15.20 -1.67 -19.86
CA GLU A 388 14.77 -0.39 -20.41
C GLU A 388 13.25 -0.21 -20.36
N LEU A 389 12.48 -1.28 -20.54
CA LEU A 389 11.01 -1.24 -20.41
C LEU A 389 10.59 -0.99 -18.97
N VAL A 390 11.22 -1.66 -18.01
CA VAL A 390 10.94 -1.47 -16.58
C VAL A 390 11.38 -0.07 -16.14
N ARG A 391 12.58 0.37 -16.53
CA ARG A 391 13.09 1.73 -16.24
C ARG A 391 12.18 2.79 -16.85
N SER A 392 11.86 2.70 -18.14
CA SER A 392 10.98 3.65 -18.83
C SER A 392 9.57 3.66 -18.25
N PHE A 393 9.05 2.52 -17.82
CA PHE A 393 7.77 2.41 -17.12
C PHE A 393 7.82 3.12 -15.76
N LEU A 394 8.85 2.87 -14.96
CA LEU A 394 9.07 3.52 -13.66
C LEU A 394 9.28 5.03 -13.81
N GLU A 395 10.10 5.47 -14.76
CA GLU A 395 10.32 6.89 -15.05
C GLU A 395 9.03 7.62 -15.45
N LYS A 396 8.18 6.99 -16.29
CA LYS A 396 6.87 7.54 -16.67
C LYS A 396 5.89 7.64 -15.52
N ILE A 397 5.97 6.72 -14.56
CA ILE A 397 5.07 6.67 -13.41
C ILE A 397 5.55 7.56 -12.28
N LEU A 398 6.88 7.61 -12.03
CA LEU A 398 7.51 8.31 -10.93
C LEU A 398 8.02 9.71 -11.31
N ALA A 399 7.95 10.09 -12.60
CA ALA A 399 8.43 11.40 -13.06
C ALA A 399 7.80 12.55 -12.26
N PRO A 400 8.60 13.43 -11.64
CA PRO A 400 8.07 14.57 -10.91
C PRO A 400 7.33 15.52 -11.85
N LYS A 401 6.26 16.11 -11.35
CA LYS A 401 5.29 16.96 -12.05
C LYS A 401 5.84 18.23 -12.74
N GLN A 402 7.09 18.58 -12.57
CA GLN A 402 7.64 19.85 -13.11
C GLN A 402 7.59 19.97 -14.63
N GLU A 403 7.66 18.88 -15.38
CA GLU A 403 7.56 18.94 -16.86
C GLU A 403 6.14 19.16 -17.37
N ARG A 404 5.10 18.72 -16.65
CA ARG A 404 3.69 18.95 -17.05
C ARG A 404 3.20 20.36 -16.84
N THR A 405 3.76 21.12 -15.89
CA THR A 405 3.42 22.52 -15.64
C THR A 405 3.97 23.45 -16.71
N MET A 406 5.12 23.14 -17.30
CA MET A 406 5.66 23.92 -18.42
C MET A 406 4.84 23.78 -19.70
N ASP A 407 4.32 22.59 -19.98
CA ASP A 407 3.50 22.32 -21.17
C ASP A 407 2.10 23.01 -21.08
N VAL A 408 1.54 23.08 -19.88
CA VAL A 408 0.28 23.81 -19.61
C VAL A 408 0.48 25.34 -19.68
N GLN A 409 1.63 25.86 -19.21
CA GLN A 409 1.95 27.27 -19.32
C GLN A 409 2.25 27.69 -20.77
N GLN A 410 2.89 26.83 -21.57
CA GLN A 410 3.09 27.10 -23.00
C GLN A 410 1.78 27.03 -23.79
N ARG A 411 0.86 26.13 -23.49
CA ARG A 411 -0.48 26.08 -24.11
C ARG A 411 -1.34 27.27 -23.73
N ASN A 412 -1.23 27.78 -22.51
CA ASN A 412 -1.95 28.97 -22.09
C ASN A 412 -1.35 30.27 -22.66
N ARG A 413 -0.04 30.33 -22.92
CA ARG A 413 0.59 31.45 -23.65
C ARG A 413 0.21 31.46 -25.13
N LYS A 414 0.08 30.32 -25.80
CA LYS A 414 -0.41 30.24 -27.19
C LYS A 414 -1.89 30.63 -27.33
N ARG A 415 -2.73 30.34 -26.32
CA ARG A 415 -4.14 30.75 -26.31
C ARG A 415 -4.36 32.25 -26.03
N GLY A 416 -3.40 32.92 -25.42
CA GLY A 416 -3.45 34.38 -25.18
C GLY A 416 -2.95 35.21 -26.36
N GLN A 417 -2.34 34.64 -27.37
CA GLN A 417 -1.86 35.33 -28.57
C GLN A 417 -2.85 35.28 -29.75
N ASP A 418 -3.87 34.42 -29.69
CA ASP A 418 -4.89 34.28 -30.77
C ASP A 418 -6.18 35.09 -30.52
N VAL A 419 -6.16 36.07 -29.62
CA VAL A 419 -7.32 36.90 -29.28
C VAL A 419 -7.04 38.41 -29.49
N GLU A 420 -5.96 38.76 -30.20
CA GLU A 420 -5.78 40.11 -30.78
C GLU A 420 -5.62 40.01 -32.29
N LEU A 421 -6.74 39.92 -32.97
CA LEU A 421 -7.00 40.42 -34.35
C LEU A 421 -8.50 40.41 -34.61
#